data_aa256335abe6744b82b4f98d2d1ef160
#
_entry.id   aa256335abe6744b82b4f98d2d1ef160
#
_cell.length_a   1.000
_cell.length_b   1.000
_cell.length_c   1.000
_cell.angle_alpha   90.00
_cell.angle_beta   90.00
_cell.angle_gamma   90.00
#
_symmetry.space_group_name_H-M   'P 1'
#
loop_
_entity.id
_entity.type
_entity.pdbx_description
1 polymer ?
#
loop_
_entity_poly.entity_id
_entity_poly.type
_entity_poly.pdbx_seq_one_letter_code
_entity_poly.pdbx_strand_id
1 'polypeptide(L)'
;MDITELLAFSSKQGASDLHLSAGLPPMVRLDGDIRRLNLPAMDHKDVHGLIYEIMNDKQRKDYEEFFECDFSFEVPGVARFRVNAFNQNRGAGGVFRTIPSKVLTMEELDMGQIFKDISEIPRGLVTVTGPTGSGKSTTLAAMVDYINDNRYEHILTVEDPIEFVHESKKCLVNQREVHRDTLGFNEALRSALREDPDIILVGEMRDLETIRLALEAAETGHMVFGTLHTSSAAKTIDRVIDVFPAAEKSMVRSMLSESLAAVISQTLLKKVGGGRKAAHEIMICTPAIRNLIREDKVAQMYSAIQTGRGSGMQTLDQCLRDLVDKKLITSEAASEKAKMPDDFK
;
A
#
# COMPACT_ATOMS: atom_id res chain seq x y z
N MET A 1 6.76 -18.53 28.78
CA MET A 1 5.67 -18.01 27.93
C MET A 1 6.24 -18.00 26.52
N ASP A 2 5.54 -18.55 25.57
CA ASP A 2 5.94 -18.65 24.18
C ASP A 2 5.42 -17.43 23.40
N ILE A 3 6.23 -16.85 22.51
CA ILE A 3 5.82 -15.74 21.65
C ILE A 3 4.66 -16.13 20.73
N THR A 4 4.66 -17.36 20.24
CA THR A 4 3.61 -17.88 19.36
C THR A 4 2.24 -17.91 20.04
N GLU A 5 2.19 -18.28 21.33
CA GLU A 5 0.97 -18.27 22.13
C GLU A 5 0.42 -16.84 22.31
N LEU A 6 1.31 -15.86 22.57
CA LEU A 6 0.93 -14.46 22.71
C LEU A 6 0.39 -13.88 21.40
N LEU A 7 1.04 -14.21 20.28
CA LEU A 7 0.63 -13.77 18.96
C LEU A 7 -0.69 -14.42 18.54
N ALA A 8 -0.88 -15.73 18.81
CA ALA A 8 -2.13 -16.42 18.55
C ALA A 8 -3.28 -15.85 19.38
N PHE A 9 -3.03 -15.55 20.66
CA PHE A 9 -4.01 -14.88 21.52
C PHE A 9 -4.35 -13.48 20.99
N SER A 10 -3.35 -12.66 20.65
CA SER A 10 -3.55 -11.32 20.11
C SER A 10 -4.40 -11.33 18.84
N SER A 11 -4.06 -12.22 17.89
CA SER A 11 -4.82 -12.41 16.65
C SER A 11 -6.26 -12.85 16.91
N LYS A 12 -6.48 -13.81 17.82
CA LYS A 12 -7.82 -14.30 18.19
C LYS A 12 -8.70 -13.22 18.82
N GLN A 13 -8.10 -12.27 19.56
CA GLN A 13 -8.82 -11.13 20.12
C GLN A 13 -9.09 -10.01 19.10
N GLY A 14 -8.63 -10.15 17.86
CA GLY A 14 -8.76 -9.11 16.85
C GLY A 14 -7.89 -7.89 17.12
N ALA A 15 -6.80 -8.05 17.87
CA ALA A 15 -5.86 -6.96 18.13
C ALA A 15 -5.07 -6.59 16.87
N SER A 16 -4.90 -5.29 16.63
CA SER A 16 -4.07 -4.81 15.53
C SER A 16 -2.58 -4.97 15.80
N ASP A 17 -2.17 -4.81 17.06
CA ASP A 17 -0.77 -4.90 17.48
C ASP A 17 -0.65 -5.58 18.85
N LEU A 18 0.39 -6.40 19.01
CA LEU A 18 0.92 -6.85 20.32
C LEU A 18 2.16 -5.99 20.62
N HIS A 19 2.25 -5.51 21.84
CA HIS A 19 3.39 -4.73 22.37
C HIS A 19 4.05 -5.49 23.49
N LEU A 20 5.33 -5.75 23.36
CA LEU A 20 6.21 -6.23 24.44
C LEU A 20 7.17 -5.11 24.83
N SER A 21 7.33 -4.86 26.12
CA SER A 21 8.24 -3.82 26.62
C SER A 21 8.77 -4.22 27.99
N ALA A 22 10.08 -4.25 28.13
CA ALA A 22 10.73 -4.59 29.38
C ALA A 22 10.20 -3.70 30.54
N GLY A 23 9.93 -4.34 31.68
CA GLY A 23 9.35 -3.72 32.88
C GLY A 23 7.81 -3.65 32.88
N LEU A 24 7.14 -4.14 31.86
CA LEU A 24 5.68 -4.07 31.74
C LEU A 24 5.11 -5.43 31.34
N PRO A 25 3.82 -5.70 31.71
CA PRO A 25 3.09 -6.86 31.13
C PRO A 25 2.91 -6.66 29.62
N PRO A 26 2.77 -7.75 28.83
CA PRO A 26 2.37 -7.65 27.44
C PRO A 26 1.08 -6.83 27.27
N MET A 27 0.99 -6.07 26.19
CA MET A 27 -0.16 -5.22 25.87
C MET A 27 -0.63 -5.49 24.45
N VAL A 28 -1.91 -5.29 24.21
CA VAL A 28 -2.50 -5.38 22.87
C VAL A 28 -3.22 -4.09 22.51
N ARG A 29 -3.24 -3.77 21.23
CA ARG A 29 -4.05 -2.65 20.71
C ARG A 29 -5.35 -3.20 20.17
N LEU A 30 -6.46 -2.83 20.83
CA LEU A 30 -7.83 -3.19 20.44
C LEU A 30 -8.62 -1.92 20.16
N ASP A 31 -9.22 -1.82 19.01
CA ASP A 31 -10.01 -0.65 18.57
C ASP A 31 -9.30 0.71 18.73
N GLY A 32 -7.98 0.70 18.59
CA GLY A 32 -7.12 1.87 18.76
C GLY A 32 -6.53 2.05 20.16
N ASP A 33 -7.10 1.44 21.20
CA ASP A 33 -6.66 1.57 22.57
C ASP A 33 -5.63 0.49 22.96
N ILE A 34 -4.59 0.89 23.71
CA ILE A 34 -3.64 -0.05 24.30
C ILE A 34 -4.19 -0.58 25.62
N ARG A 35 -4.30 -1.92 25.72
CA ARG A 35 -4.80 -2.64 26.90
C ARG A 35 -3.75 -3.61 27.42
N ARG A 36 -3.52 -3.61 28.73
CA ARG A 36 -2.64 -4.56 29.39
C ARG A 36 -3.29 -5.94 29.46
N LEU A 37 -2.51 -6.97 29.19
CA LEU A 37 -2.94 -8.34 29.46
C LEU A 37 -2.77 -8.65 30.95
N ASN A 38 -3.59 -9.54 31.48
CA ASN A 38 -3.48 -10.00 32.87
C ASN A 38 -2.38 -11.06 33.01
N LEU A 39 -1.14 -10.60 32.76
CA LEU A 39 0.07 -11.40 32.80
C LEU A 39 1.13 -10.65 33.63
N PRO A 40 2.14 -11.34 34.18
CA PRO A 40 3.22 -10.69 34.91
C PRO A 40 4.00 -9.73 34.03
N ALA A 41 4.61 -8.73 34.64
CA ALA A 41 5.57 -7.87 33.96
C ALA A 41 6.79 -8.69 33.52
N MET A 42 7.29 -8.42 32.33
CA MET A 42 8.44 -9.09 31.73
C MET A 42 9.69 -8.26 31.91
N ASP A 43 10.80 -8.88 32.27
CA ASP A 43 12.07 -8.18 32.33
C ASP A 43 12.73 -8.05 30.95
N HIS A 44 13.92 -7.42 30.91
CA HIS A 44 14.68 -7.28 29.66
C HIS A 44 15.00 -8.64 29.02
N LYS A 45 15.39 -9.64 29.83
CA LYS A 45 15.80 -10.96 29.32
C LYS A 45 14.60 -11.72 28.73
N ASP A 46 13.44 -11.61 29.39
CA ASP A 46 12.21 -12.22 28.91
C ASP A 46 11.82 -11.66 27.52
N VAL A 47 11.74 -10.33 27.40
CA VAL A 47 11.34 -9.67 26.14
C VAL A 47 12.38 -9.91 25.05
N HIS A 48 13.69 -9.77 25.37
CA HIS A 48 14.76 -10.04 24.43
C HIS A 48 14.72 -11.48 23.94
N GLY A 49 14.56 -12.46 24.85
CA GLY A 49 14.48 -13.87 24.50
C GLY A 49 13.35 -14.18 23.52
N LEU A 50 12.14 -13.68 23.78
CA LEU A 50 10.98 -13.87 22.89
C LEU A 50 11.18 -13.27 21.50
N ILE A 51 11.76 -12.08 21.43
CA ILE A 51 12.06 -11.43 20.13
C ILE A 51 13.16 -12.19 19.40
N TYR A 52 14.20 -12.58 20.12
CA TYR A 52 15.37 -13.28 19.56
C TYR A 52 15.02 -14.65 19.00
N GLU A 53 14.05 -15.34 19.61
CA GLU A 53 13.57 -16.67 19.19
C GLU A 53 13.03 -16.66 17.75
N ILE A 54 12.35 -15.60 17.34
CA ILE A 54 11.75 -15.48 16.00
C ILE A 54 12.67 -14.84 14.96
N MET A 55 13.86 -14.39 15.35
CA MET A 55 14.84 -13.78 14.44
C MET A 55 15.74 -14.82 13.81
N ASN A 56 16.04 -14.64 12.53
CA ASN A 56 17.14 -15.35 11.87
C ASN A 56 18.51 -14.75 12.24
N ASP A 57 19.60 -15.41 11.89
CA ASP A 57 20.95 -15.00 12.29
C ASP A 57 21.36 -13.61 11.81
N LYS A 58 20.90 -13.19 10.61
CA LYS A 58 21.13 -11.84 10.08
C LYS A 58 20.38 -10.82 10.91
N GLN A 59 19.09 -11.05 11.17
CA GLN A 59 18.26 -10.13 11.97
C GLN A 59 18.77 -9.99 13.40
N ARG A 60 19.27 -11.08 14.00
CA ARG A 60 19.93 -11.04 15.33
C ARG A 60 21.16 -10.14 15.31
N LYS A 61 22.02 -10.30 14.30
CA LYS A 61 23.20 -9.47 14.14
C LYS A 61 22.84 -7.99 13.94
N ASP A 62 21.88 -7.71 13.07
CA ASP A 62 21.42 -6.34 12.81
C ASP A 62 20.83 -5.72 14.09
N TYR A 63 20.02 -6.46 14.86
CA TYR A 63 19.45 -6.00 16.12
C TYR A 63 20.49 -5.72 17.19
N GLU A 64 21.55 -6.52 17.28
CA GLU A 64 22.66 -6.27 18.24
C GLU A 64 23.54 -5.11 17.82
N GLU A 65 23.73 -4.88 16.51
CA GLU A 65 24.57 -3.82 15.98
C GLU A 65 23.87 -2.45 15.98
N PHE A 66 22.58 -2.44 15.54
CA PHE A 66 21.82 -1.19 15.33
C PHE A 66 20.80 -0.88 16.43
N PHE A 67 20.59 -1.81 17.40
CA PHE A 67 19.61 -1.71 18.48
C PHE A 67 18.14 -1.68 18.02
N GLU A 68 17.90 -1.88 16.75
CA GLU A 68 16.57 -1.95 16.13
C GLU A 68 16.61 -2.88 14.90
N CYS A 69 15.48 -3.53 14.64
CA CYS A 69 15.33 -4.41 13.47
C CYS A 69 13.86 -4.49 13.08
N ASP A 70 13.56 -4.21 11.80
CA ASP A 70 12.26 -4.44 11.19
C ASP A 70 12.30 -5.74 10.38
N PHE A 71 11.30 -6.60 10.56
CA PHE A 71 11.16 -7.84 9.79
C PHE A 71 9.72 -8.35 9.79
N SER A 72 9.45 -9.34 8.95
CA SER A 72 8.19 -10.07 8.97
C SER A 72 8.38 -11.49 9.50
N PHE A 73 7.40 -11.98 10.22
CA PHE A 73 7.37 -13.31 10.81
C PHE A 73 5.99 -13.94 10.63
N GLU A 74 5.94 -15.21 10.29
CA GLU A 74 4.70 -15.95 10.11
C GLU A 74 4.55 -17.04 11.17
N VAL A 75 3.40 -17.06 11.81
CA VAL A 75 2.98 -18.18 12.67
C VAL A 75 2.00 -19.02 11.86
N PRO A 76 2.41 -20.24 11.43
CA PRO A 76 1.56 -21.11 10.61
C PRO A 76 0.19 -21.36 11.26
N GLY A 77 -0.88 -21.18 10.49
CA GLY A 77 -2.25 -21.36 10.96
C GLY A 77 -2.80 -20.24 11.85
N VAL A 78 -2.02 -19.18 12.12
CA VAL A 78 -2.45 -18.03 12.92
C VAL A 78 -2.50 -16.76 12.07
N ALA A 79 -1.37 -16.18 11.78
CA ALA A 79 -1.24 -14.96 10.98
C ALA A 79 0.24 -14.68 10.64
N ARG A 80 0.44 -13.75 9.72
CA ARG A 80 1.73 -13.10 9.49
C ARG A 80 1.79 -11.81 10.32
N PHE A 81 2.99 -11.47 10.79
CA PHE A 81 3.21 -10.29 11.63
C PHE A 81 4.36 -9.47 11.05
N ARG A 82 4.18 -8.14 11.01
CA ARG A 82 5.29 -7.21 10.88
C ARG A 82 5.81 -6.91 12.28
N VAL A 83 7.11 -7.09 12.47
CA VAL A 83 7.77 -6.92 13.76
C VAL A 83 8.74 -5.76 13.67
N ASN A 84 8.62 -4.82 14.60
CA ASN A 84 9.65 -3.84 14.89
C ASN A 84 10.21 -4.16 16.28
N ALA A 85 11.45 -4.61 16.33
CA ALA A 85 12.21 -4.85 17.55
C ALA A 85 13.13 -3.66 17.81
N PHE A 86 13.23 -3.21 19.05
CA PHE A 86 14.05 -2.05 19.42
C PHE A 86 14.50 -2.10 20.88
N ASN A 87 15.53 -1.32 21.20
CA ASN A 87 15.96 -1.09 22.58
C ASN A 87 15.44 0.27 23.08
N GLN A 88 15.05 0.32 24.36
CA GLN A 88 14.62 1.52 25.05
C GLN A 88 15.20 1.53 26.48
N ASN A 89 14.99 2.60 27.27
CA ASN A 89 15.65 2.82 28.55
C ASN A 89 15.49 1.70 29.59
N ARG A 90 14.43 0.88 29.52
CA ARG A 90 14.21 -0.28 30.42
C ARG A 90 14.74 -1.59 29.84
N GLY A 91 15.17 -1.62 28.58
CA GLY A 91 15.66 -2.79 27.86
C GLY A 91 14.93 -3.04 26.56
N ALA A 92 14.81 -4.29 26.13
CA ALA A 92 14.20 -4.68 24.89
C ALA A 92 12.71 -4.31 24.79
N GLY A 93 12.25 -4.01 23.59
CA GLY A 93 10.86 -3.81 23.22
C GLY A 93 10.58 -4.37 21.84
N GLY A 94 9.32 -4.71 21.59
CA GLY A 94 8.86 -5.17 20.28
C GLY A 94 7.40 -4.84 20.04
N VAL A 95 7.10 -4.46 18.81
CA VAL A 95 5.73 -4.25 18.32
C VAL A 95 5.47 -5.25 17.21
N PHE A 96 4.40 -6.02 17.35
CA PHE A 96 4.02 -7.07 16.42
C PHE A 96 2.66 -6.69 15.82
N ARG A 97 2.67 -6.15 14.61
CA ARG A 97 1.45 -5.81 13.87
C ARG A 97 0.92 -7.02 13.14
N THR A 98 -0.32 -7.37 13.41
CA THR A 98 -1.01 -8.45 12.67
C THR A 98 -1.26 -8.02 11.22
N ILE A 99 -0.79 -8.82 10.27
CA ILE A 99 -1.06 -8.67 8.86
C ILE A 99 -2.32 -9.47 8.53
N PRO A 100 -3.36 -8.85 7.94
CA PRO A 100 -4.60 -9.55 7.60
C PRO A 100 -4.32 -10.73 6.66
N SER A 101 -4.83 -11.90 6.99
CA SER A 101 -4.70 -13.10 6.15
C SER A 101 -5.73 -13.14 5.01
N LYS A 102 -6.81 -12.36 5.11
CA LYS A 102 -7.88 -12.32 4.11
C LYS A 102 -7.72 -11.10 3.20
N VAL A 103 -7.58 -11.33 1.91
CA VAL A 103 -7.77 -10.30 0.89
C VAL A 103 -9.27 -10.06 0.72
N LEU A 104 -9.70 -8.80 0.84
CA LEU A 104 -11.09 -8.42 0.58
C LEU A 104 -11.27 -8.25 -0.94
N THR A 105 -12.40 -8.74 -1.45
CA THR A 105 -12.74 -8.58 -2.87
C THR A 105 -13.15 -7.14 -3.21
N MET A 106 -13.15 -6.80 -4.49
CA MET A 106 -13.65 -5.49 -4.94
C MET A 106 -15.11 -5.26 -4.54
N GLU A 107 -15.93 -6.32 -4.53
CA GLU A 107 -17.33 -6.30 -4.10
C GLU A 107 -17.46 -6.03 -2.60
N GLU A 108 -16.68 -6.72 -1.77
CA GLU A 108 -16.67 -6.49 -0.30
C GLU A 108 -16.23 -5.06 0.05
N LEU A 109 -15.36 -4.45 -0.76
CA LEU A 109 -14.90 -3.06 -0.62
C LEU A 109 -15.86 -2.04 -1.26
N ASP A 110 -16.92 -2.51 -1.93
CA ASP A 110 -17.85 -1.67 -2.72
C ASP A 110 -17.07 -0.74 -3.67
N MET A 111 -16.16 -1.33 -4.45
CA MET A 111 -15.38 -0.66 -5.49
C MET A 111 -16.18 -0.64 -6.79
N GLY A 112 -16.20 0.51 -7.47
CA GLY A 112 -16.91 0.68 -8.72
C GLY A 112 -16.32 -0.12 -9.89
N GLN A 113 -17.08 -0.28 -10.97
CA GLN A 113 -16.67 -1.02 -12.19
C GLN A 113 -15.33 -0.51 -12.75
N ILE A 114 -15.03 0.76 -12.60
CA ILE A 114 -13.79 1.37 -13.10
C ILE A 114 -12.52 0.68 -12.58
N PHE A 115 -12.53 0.11 -11.37
CA PHE A 115 -11.38 -0.63 -10.85
C PHE A 115 -11.17 -1.96 -11.59
N LYS A 116 -12.24 -2.63 -12.00
CA LYS A 116 -12.16 -3.82 -12.85
C LYS A 116 -11.63 -3.44 -14.23
N ASP A 117 -12.15 -2.36 -14.81
CA ASP A 117 -11.73 -1.88 -16.13
C ASP A 117 -10.23 -1.52 -16.13
N ILE A 118 -9.75 -0.87 -15.05
CA ILE A 118 -8.32 -0.57 -14.86
C ILE A 118 -7.50 -1.86 -14.69
N SER A 119 -8.01 -2.86 -13.98
CA SER A 119 -7.32 -4.15 -13.76
C SER A 119 -7.22 -4.98 -15.04
N GLU A 120 -8.05 -4.71 -16.04
CA GLU A 120 -8.05 -5.39 -17.34
C GLU A 120 -7.17 -4.70 -18.39
N ILE A 121 -6.56 -3.55 -18.06
CA ILE A 121 -5.62 -2.87 -18.96
C ILE A 121 -4.43 -3.82 -19.22
N PRO A 122 -4.04 -4.05 -20.50
CA PRO A 122 -3.02 -5.06 -20.80
C PRO A 122 -1.60 -4.63 -20.44
N ARG A 123 -1.30 -3.31 -20.39
CA ARG A 123 0.02 -2.76 -20.11
C ARG A 123 -0.05 -1.30 -19.69
N GLY A 124 0.99 -0.84 -19.04
CA GLY A 124 1.13 0.54 -18.61
C GLY A 124 1.26 0.67 -17.10
N LEU A 125 1.49 1.87 -16.62
CA LEU A 125 1.65 2.17 -15.21
C LEU A 125 0.31 2.60 -14.60
N VAL A 126 -0.12 1.93 -13.57
CA VAL A 126 -1.23 2.35 -12.68
C VAL A 126 -0.66 2.69 -11.32
N THR A 127 -0.95 3.88 -10.82
CA THR A 127 -0.51 4.29 -9.50
C THR A 127 -1.69 4.41 -8.54
N VAL A 128 -1.55 3.81 -7.35
CA VAL A 128 -2.48 4.01 -6.23
C VAL A 128 -1.79 4.88 -5.20
N THR A 129 -2.33 6.06 -4.95
CA THR A 129 -1.67 7.09 -4.15
C THR A 129 -2.52 7.54 -2.96
N GLY A 130 -1.91 8.21 -2.01
CA GLY A 130 -2.56 8.71 -0.81
C GLY A 130 -1.65 8.62 0.42
N PRO A 131 -2.03 9.27 1.53
CA PRO A 131 -1.23 9.25 2.76
C PRO A 131 -1.12 7.82 3.34
N THR A 132 -0.21 7.65 4.29
CA THR A 132 -0.12 6.40 5.07
C THR A 132 -1.46 6.12 5.75
N GLY A 133 -1.90 4.87 5.69
CA GLY A 133 -3.18 4.45 6.27
C GLY A 133 -4.41 4.81 5.43
N SER A 134 -4.25 5.28 4.18
CA SER A 134 -5.39 5.54 3.28
C SER A 134 -5.99 4.28 2.64
N GLY A 135 -5.41 3.10 2.87
CA GLY A 135 -5.91 1.82 2.36
C GLY A 135 -5.39 1.45 0.97
N LYS A 136 -4.27 2.03 0.52
CA LYS A 136 -3.66 1.72 -0.79
C LYS A 136 -3.42 0.22 -1.00
N SER A 137 -2.78 -0.41 -0.02
CA SER A 137 -2.46 -1.84 -0.08
C SER A 137 -3.72 -2.71 -0.15
N THR A 138 -4.78 -2.34 0.56
CA THR A 138 -6.08 -3.03 0.50
C THR A 138 -6.69 -2.92 -0.91
N THR A 139 -6.66 -1.74 -1.51
CA THR A 139 -7.16 -1.51 -2.86
C THR A 139 -6.35 -2.30 -3.89
N LEU A 140 -5.02 -2.24 -3.80
CA LEU A 140 -4.14 -3.01 -4.69
C LEU A 140 -4.31 -4.52 -4.51
N ALA A 141 -4.43 -4.99 -3.27
CA ALA A 141 -4.66 -6.41 -3.01
C ALA A 141 -5.97 -6.89 -3.65
N ALA A 142 -7.05 -6.11 -3.56
CA ALA A 142 -8.32 -6.44 -4.22
C ALA A 142 -8.20 -6.44 -5.76
N MET A 143 -7.42 -5.52 -6.34
CA MET A 143 -7.18 -5.48 -7.79
C MET A 143 -6.33 -6.68 -8.24
N VAL A 144 -5.27 -7.00 -7.52
CA VAL A 144 -4.43 -8.18 -7.77
C VAL A 144 -5.23 -9.47 -7.64
N ASP A 145 -6.07 -9.59 -6.61
CA ASP A 145 -6.93 -10.75 -6.40
C ASP A 145 -7.94 -10.93 -7.54
N TYR A 146 -8.56 -9.84 -8.00
CA TYR A 146 -9.44 -9.85 -9.17
C TYR A 146 -8.72 -10.36 -10.43
N ILE A 147 -7.50 -9.89 -10.69
CA ILE A 147 -6.69 -10.35 -11.83
C ILE A 147 -6.37 -11.84 -11.67
N ASN A 148 -5.95 -12.26 -10.49
CA ASN A 148 -5.60 -13.65 -10.14
C ASN A 148 -6.78 -14.62 -10.32
N ASP A 149 -8.01 -14.14 -10.12
CA ASP A 149 -9.23 -14.92 -10.36
C ASP A 149 -9.62 -15.00 -11.84
N ASN A 150 -9.24 -14.04 -12.68
CA ASN A 150 -9.82 -13.87 -14.02
C ASN A 150 -8.83 -14.09 -15.18
N ARG A 151 -7.51 -13.94 -14.95
CA ARG A 151 -6.48 -14.00 -16.01
C ARG A 151 -5.52 -15.16 -15.77
N TYR A 152 -4.85 -15.63 -16.82
CA TYR A 152 -3.83 -16.69 -16.78
C TYR A 152 -2.47 -16.06 -17.06
N GLU A 153 -1.91 -15.39 -16.08
CA GLU A 153 -0.72 -14.56 -16.20
C GLU A 153 0.23 -14.74 -15.03
N HIS A 154 1.43 -14.17 -15.12
CA HIS A 154 2.40 -14.15 -14.03
C HIS A 154 2.39 -12.78 -13.35
N ILE A 155 2.03 -12.77 -12.07
CA ILE A 155 2.05 -11.59 -11.20
C ILE A 155 3.30 -11.65 -10.33
N LEU A 156 4.18 -10.67 -10.44
CA LEU A 156 5.33 -10.51 -9.57
C LEU A 156 5.13 -9.29 -8.67
N THR A 157 5.26 -9.45 -7.35
CA THR A 157 5.24 -8.32 -6.43
C THR A 157 6.61 -8.12 -5.77
N VAL A 158 6.95 -6.86 -5.52
CA VAL A 158 8.12 -6.44 -4.73
C VAL A 158 7.61 -5.50 -3.65
N GLU A 159 7.73 -5.89 -2.39
CA GLU A 159 7.09 -5.22 -1.25
C GLU A 159 8.04 -5.08 -0.05
N ASP A 160 7.77 -4.11 0.82
CA ASP A 160 8.57 -3.85 2.04
C ASP A 160 7.68 -3.44 3.23
N PRO A 161 7.17 -4.41 3.99
CA PRO A 161 7.06 -5.85 3.73
C PRO A 161 5.82 -6.21 2.91
N ILE A 162 5.62 -7.52 2.63
CA ILE A 162 4.37 -8.04 2.05
C ILE A 162 3.23 -7.79 3.04
N GLU A 163 2.21 -7.02 2.61
CA GLU A 163 1.04 -6.71 3.44
C GLU A 163 -0.13 -7.69 3.26
N PHE A 164 -0.24 -8.35 2.10
CA PHE A 164 -1.25 -9.37 1.81
C PHE A 164 -0.60 -10.53 1.08
N VAL A 165 -0.82 -11.74 1.56
CA VAL A 165 -0.35 -12.94 0.88
C VAL A 165 -1.41 -13.39 -0.14
N HIS A 166 -1.00 -13.55 -1.38
CA HIS A 166 -1.83 -14.05 -2.46
C HIS A 166 -1.49 -15.50 -2.78
N GLU A 167 -2.46 -16.38 -2.70
CA GLU A 167 -2.32 -17.72 -3.25
C GLU A 167 -2.48 -17.66 -4.77
N SER A 168 -1.66 -18.44 -5.50
CA SER A 168 -1.83 -18.59 -6.95
C SER A 168 -3.17 -19.27 -7.25
N LYS A 169 -4.03 -18.62 -8.04
CA LYS A 169 -5.32 -19.15 -8.49
C LYS A 169 -5.23 -19.50 -9.98
N LYS A 170 -5.67 -18.60 -10.87
CA LYS A 170 -5.43 -18.73 -12.32
C LYS A 170 -4.06 -18.18 -12.72
N CYS A 171 -3.60 -17.13 -12.02
CA CYS A 171 -2.26 -16.60 -12.21
C CYS A 171 -1.22 -17.37 -11.41
N LEU A 172 0.03 -17.36 -11.89
CA LEU A 172 1.19 -17.61 -11.06
C LEU A 172 1.47 -16.32 -10.27
N VAL A 173 1.51 -16.37 -8.94
CA VAL A 173 1.83 -15.21 -8.10
C VAL A 173 3.13 -15.46 -7.36
N ASN A 174 4.14 -14.63 -7.62
CA ASN A 174 5.40 -14.62 -6.92
C ASN A 174 5.54 -13.29 -6.16
N GLN A 175 5.63 -13.35 -4.83
CA GLN A 175 5.80 -12.19 -3.98
C GLN A 175 7.19 -12.18 -3.38
N ARG A 176 7.91 -11.06 -3.56
CA ARG A 176 9.28 -10.86 -3.07
C ARG A 176 9.29 -9.76 -2.03
N GLU A 177 9.73 -10.09 -0.83
CA GLU A 177 9.89 -9.14 0.26
C GLU A 177 11.31 -8.58 0.29
N VAL A 178 11.43 -7.26 0.35
CA VAL A 178 12.71 -6.57 0.50
C VAL A 178 13.38 -6.99 1.81
N HIS A 179 14.68 -7.12 1.79
CA HIS A 179 15.55 -7.62 2.87
C HIS A 179 15.41 -9.10 3.24
N ARG A 180 14.36 -9.80 2.78
CA ARG A 180 14.19 -11.25 2.94
C ARG A 180 14.49 -12.01 1.65
N ASP A 181 13.83 -11.65 0.57
CA ASP A 181 13.87 -12.36 -0.72
C ASP A 181 14.67 -11.58 -1.79
N THR A 182 14.95 -10.32 -1.53
CA THR A 182 15.77 -9.43 -2.37
C THR A 182 16.45 -8.37 -1.51
N LEU A 183 17.51 -7.76 -2.05
CA LEU A 183 18.26 -6.72 -1.33
C LEU A 183 17.55 -5.37 -1.33
N GLY A 184 16.73 -5.10 -2.35
CA GLY A 184 16.02 -3.83 -2.49
C GLY A 184 15.07 -3.87 -3.68
N PHE A 185 14.29 -2.78 -3.84
CA PHE A 185 13.38 -2.62 -4.97
C PHE A 185 14.11 -2.64 -6.30
N ASN A 186 15.25 -1.96 -6.40
CA ASN A 186 16.01 -1.81 -7.64
C ASN A 186 16.58 -3.14 -8.12
N GLU A 187 17.15 -3.93 -7.21
CA GLU A 187 17.68 -5.26 -7.52
C GLU A 187 16.57 -6.21 -7.99
N ALA A 188 15.43 -6.17 -7.29
CA ALA A 188 14.28 -6.98 -7.65
C ALA A 188 13.70 -6.59 -9.01
N LEU A 189 13.50 -5.29 -9.29
CA LEU A 189 12.95 -4.82 -10.56
C LEU A 189 13.86 -5.09 -11.74
N ARG A 190 15.19 -4.94 -11.58
CA ARG A 190 16.16 -5.34 -12.62
C ARG A 190 16.13 -6.83 -12.92
N SER A 191 15.86 -7.66 -11.91
CA SER A 191 15.68 -9.10 -12.10
C SER A 191 14.33 -9.43 -12.73
N ALA A 192 13.28 -8.74 -12.30
CA ALA A 192 11.89 -8.95 -12.70
C ALA A 192 11.71 -9.09 -14.22
N LEU A 193 12.34 -8.22 -15.00
CA LEU A 193 12.27 -8.24 -16.47
C LEU A 193 12.79 -9.54 -17.12
N ARG A 194 13.43 -10.43 -16.35
CA ARG A 194 13.92 -11.74 -16.79
C ARG A 194 13.17 -12.91 -16.15
N GLU A 195 12.18 -12.60 -15.33
CA GLU A 195 11.37 -13.58 -14.61
C GLU A 195 10.04 -13.88 -15.35
N ASP A 196 9.89 -13.34 -16.58
CA ASP A 196 8.71 -13.49 -17.43
C ASP A 196 7.39 -13.05 -16.77
N PRO A 197 7.35 -11.88 -16.12
CA PRO A 197 6.11 -11.38 -15.56
C PRO A 197 5.24 -10.70 -16.62
N ASP A 198 3.94 -10.80 -16.50
CA ASP A 198 2.98 -9.96 -17.23
C ASP A 198 2.62 -8.72 -16.40
N ILE A 199 2.55 -8.89 -15.08
CA ILE A 199 2.13 -7.89 -14.13
C ILE A 199 3.19 -7.76 -13.03
N ILE A 200 3.58 -6.51 -12.75
CA ILE A 200 4.55 -6.19 -11.70
C ILE A 200 3.90 -5.22 -10.70
N LEU A 201 3.91 -5.59 -9.41
CA LEU A 201 3.50 -4.68 -8.34
C LEU A 201 4.75 -4.18 -7.61
N VAL A 202 4.92 -2.86 -7.56
CA VAL A 202 5.97 -2.16 -6.82
C VAL A 202 5.33 -1.54 -5.58
N GLY A 203 5.61 -2.12 -4.41
CA GLY A 203 4.97 -1.74 -3.15
C GLY A 203 5.06 -0.25 -2.86
N GLU A 204 6.22 0.36 -3.15
CA GLU A 204 6.40 1.81 -3.06
C GLU A 204 7.47 2.34 -4.01
N MET A 205 7.15 3.42 -4.72
CA MET A 205 8.05 4.13 -5.62
C MET A 205 8.60 5.40 -4.93
N ARG A 206 9.70 5.27 -4.18
CA ARG A 206 10.25 6.38 -3.38
C ARG A 206 11.35 7.16 -4.08
N ASP A 207 12.21 6.48 -4.81
CA ASP A 207 13.44 7.02 -5.38
C ASP A 207 13.41 7.01 -6.90
N LEU A 208 14.34 7.78 -7.48
CA LEU A 208 14.48 7.96 -8.92
C LEU A 208 14.65 6.63 -9.66
N GLU A 209 15.47 5.72 -9.13
CA GLU A 209 15.81 4.49 -9.84
C GLU A 209 14.62 3.52 -9.87
N THR A 210 13.90 3.36 -8.75
CA THR A 210 12.67 2.58 -8.68
C THR A 210 11.62 3.11 -9.66
N ILE A 211 11.43 4.44 -9.72
CA ILE A 211 10.48 5.07 -10.65
C ILE A 211 10.91 4.84 -12.10
N ARG A 212 12.20 4.99 -12.42
CA ARG A 212 12.74 4.75 -13.77
C ARG A 212 12.45 3.31 -14.22
N LEU A 213 12.78 2.33 -13.38
CA LEU A 213 12.58 0.91 -13.69
C LEU A 213 11.09 0.56 -13.85
N ALA A 214 10.21 1.15 -13.05
CA ALA A 214 8.77 0.98 -13.18
C ALA A 214 8.24 1.57 -14.51
N LEU A 215 8.72 2.74 -14.92
CA LEU A 215 8.37 3.34 -16.20
C LEU A 215 8.90 2.52 -17.39
N GLU A 216 10.14 2.04 -17.33
CA GLU A 216 10.73 1.19 -18.36
C GLU A 216 9.95 -0.13 -18.51
N ALA A 217 9.57 -0.77 -17.39
CA ALA A 217 8.74 -1.96 -17.42
C ALA A 217 7.37 -1.71 -18.07
N ALA A 218 6.71 -0.60 -17.73
CA ALA A 218 5.43 -0.21 -18.32
C ALA A 218 5.55 0.11 -19.82
N GLU A 219 6.63 0.76 -20.24
CA GLU A 219 6.90 1.09 -21.65
C GLU A 219 7.20 -0.16 -22.47
N THR A 220 7.89 -1.14 -21.90
CA THR A 220 8.25 -2.40 -22.56
C THR A 220 7.13 -3.43 -22.61
N GLY A 221 5.94 -3.10 -22.10
CA GLY A 221 4.73 -3.91 -22.32
C GLY A 221 4.13 -4.56 -21.09
N HIS A 222 4.70 -4.35 -19.90
CA HIS A 222 4.16 -4.91 -18.66
C HIS A 222 3.05 -4.04 -18.08
N MET A 223 2.10 -4.65 -17.36
CA MET A 223 1.21 -3.95 -16.47
C MET A 223 1.92 -3.71 -15.15
N VAL A 224 2.11 -2.44 -14.78
CA VAL A 224 2.83 -2.08 -13.55
C VAL A 224 1.90 -1.38 -12.59
N PHE A 225 1.75 -1.92 -11.39
CA PHE A 225 1.12 -1.24 -10.26
C PHE A 225 2.18 -0.64 -9.35
N GLY A 226 1.99 0.59 -8.90
CA GLY A 226 2.91 1.23 -7.96
C GLY A 226 2.20 2.12 -6.97
N THR A 227 2.82 2.36 -5.81
CA THR A 227 2.27 3.32 -4.84
C THR A 227 3.16 4.54 -4.65
N LEU A 228 2.50 5.67 -4.37
CA LEU A 228 3.13 6.92 -3.94
C LEU A 228 2.31 7.55 -2.80
N HIS A 229 2.91 8.53 -2.11
CA HIS A 229 2.25 9.23 -0.99
C HIS A 229 1.64 10.58 -1.39
N THR A 230 1.34 10.79 -2.65
CA THR A 230 0.70 12.01 -3.16
C THR A 230 -0.80 12.01 -2.92
N SER A 231 -1.41 13.19 -2.82
CA SER A 231 -2.82 13.40 -2.46
C SER A 231 -3.73 13.70 -3.65
N SER A 232 -3.21 13.72 -4.88
CA SER A 232 -3.99 13.93 -6.10
C SER A 232 -3.24 13.41 -7.33
N ALA A 233 -3.96 13.20 -8.43
CA ALA A 233 -3.37 12.78 -9.71
C ALA A 233 -2.36 13.80 -10.23
N ALA A 234 -2.67 15.09 -10.18
CA ALA A 234 -1.77 16.16 -10.58
C ALA A 234 -0.45 16.12 -9.78
N LYS A 235 -0.53 16.05 -8.46
CA LYS A 235 0.66 15.92 -7.60
C LYS A 235 1.44 14.64 -7.84
N THR A 236 0.78 13.58 -8.29
CA THR A 236 1.46 12.33 -8.66
C THR A 236 2.33 12.52 -9.88
N ILE A 237 1.82 13.20 -10.92
CA ILE A 237 2.58 13.54 -12.11
C ILE A 237 3.82 14.38 -11.76
N ASP A 238 3.59 15.47 -10.99
CA ASP A 238 4.69 16.33 -10.55
C ASP A 238 5.74 15.54 -9.77
N ARG A 239 5.31 14.70 -8.82
CA ARG A 239 6.22 13.90 -7.98
C ARG A 239 7.07 12.94 -8.79
N VAL A 240 6.48 12.26 -9.78
CA VAL A 240 7.21 11.33 -10.66
C VAL A 240 8.26 12.09 -11.50
N ILE A 241 7.93 13.28 -12.00
CA ILE A 241 8.84 14.08 -12.83
C ILE A 241 9.92 14.74 -11.97
N ASP A 242 9.58 15.23 -10.80
CA ASP A 242 10.47 16.07 -9.97
C ASP A 242 11.62 15.31 -9.32
N VAL A 243 11.56 14.00 -9.22
CA VAL A 243 12.71 13.20 -8.74
C VAL A 243 13.85 13.14 -9.75
N PHE A 244 13.59 13.46 -11.03
CA PHE A 244 14.59 13.41 -12.08
C PHE A 244 15.36 14.73 -12.24
N PRO A 245 16.64 14.66 -12.65
CA PRO A 245 17.41 15.85 -12.99
C PRO A 245 16.72 16.69 -14.07
N ALA A 246 16.93 17.99 -14.03
CA ALA A 246 16.29 18.93 -14.97
C ALA A 246 16.52 18.55 -16.46
N ALA A 247 17.69 18.05 -16.80
CA ALA A 247 18.04 17.62 -18.16
C ALA A 247 17.21 16.41 -18.66
N GLU A 248 16.65 15.61 -17.75
CA GLU A 248 15.90 14.40 -18.09
C GLU A 248 14.37 14.63 -18.05
N LYS A 249 13.89 15.69 -17.41
CA LYS A 249 12.45 15.91 -17.18
C LYS A 249 11.60 15.87 -18.45
N SER A 250 12.09 16.40 -19.56
CA SER A 250 11.36 16.37 -20.85
C SER A 250 11.19 14.95 -21.37
N MET A 251 12.24 14.14 -21.29
CA MET A 251 12.19 12.72 -21.68
C MET A 251 11.24 11.96 -20.77
N VAL A 252 11.32 12.16 -19.44
CA VAL A 252 10.44 11.50 -18.46
C VAL A 252 8.98 11.86 -18.68
N ARG A 253 8.66 13.13 -19.00
CA ARG A 253 7.29 13.52 -19.38
C ARG A 253 6.79 12.75 -20.59
N SER A 254 7.65 12.59 -21.61
CA SER A 254 7.29 11.80 -22.78
C SER A 254 7.02 10.36 -22.42
N MET A 255 7.93 9.69 -21.71
CA MET A 255 7.75 8.30 -21.24
C MET A 255 6.49 8.14 -20.39
N LEU A 256 6.29 9.03 -19.41
CA LEU A 256 5.13 9.00 -18.53
C LEU A 256 3.83 9.20 -19.32
N SER A 257 3.82 10.11 -20.30
CA SER A 257 2.65 10.36 -21.14
C SER A 257 2.24 9.14 -21.96
N GLU A 258 3.16 8.28 -22.32
CA GLU A 258 2.90 7.06 -23.11
C GLU A 258 2.58 5.84 -22.20
N SER A 259 3.31 5.68 -21.11
CA SER A 259 3.21 4.51 -20.24
C SER A 259 2.15 4.62 -19.13
N LEU A 260 1.81 5.83 -18.66
CA LEU A 260 0.80 5.98 -17.61
C LEU A 260 -0.58 5.58 -18.11
N ALA A 261 -1.26 4.69 -17.40
CA ALA A 261 -2.62 4.22 -17.70
C ALA A 261 -3.66 4.87 -16.79
N ALA A 262 -3.42 4.91 -15.49
CA ALA A 262 -4.34 5.52 -14.52
C ALA A 262 -3.63 5.98 -13.24
N VAL A 263 -4.23 6.96 -12.57
CA VAL A 263 -3.89 7.37 -11.19
C VAL A 263 -5.13 7.29 -10.33
N ILE A 264 -5.03 6.56 -9.22
CA ILE A 264 -6.09 6.41 -8.22
C ILE A 264 -5.56 7.06 -6.93
N SER A 265 -6.03 8.25 -6.61
CA SER A 265 -5.67 8.92 -5.35
C SER A 265 -6.75 8.67 -4.31
N GLN A 266 -6.35 8.17 -3.14
CA GLN A 266 -7.26 7.61 -2.15
C GLN A 266 -7.12 8.24 -0.78
N THR A 267 -8.25 8.47 -0.12
CA THR A 267 -8.33 8.80 1.30
C THR A 267 -9.39 7.95 1.99
N LEU A 268 -9.24 7.72 3.31
CA LEU A 268 -10.23 7.02 4.13
C LEU A 268 -10.99 8.01 5.01
N LEU A 269 -12.32 7.81 5.08
CA LEU A 269 -13.22 8.55 5.95
C LEU A 269 -13.96 7.60 6.89
N LYS A 270 -14.38 8.13 8.05
CA LYS A 270 -15.28 7.40 8.95
C LYS A 270 -16.64 7.22 8.28
N LYS A 271 -17.15 5.99 8.30
CA LYS A 271 -18.46 5.64 7.77
C LYS A 271 -19.53 5.89 8.84
N VAL A 272 -20.70 6.35 8.41
CA VAL A 272 -21.89 6.37 9.27
C VAL A 272 -22.23 4.94 9.67
N GLY A 273 -22.42 4.72 10.97
CA GLY A 273 -22.66 3.37 11.52
C GLY A 273 -21.41 2.55 11.82
N GLY A 274 -20.21 3.12 11.64
CA GLY A 274 -18.93 2.50 11.98
C GLY A 274 -18.14 1.97 10.78
N GLY A 275 -16.86 1.71 11.00
CA GLY A 275 -15.91 1.35 9.96
C GLY A 275 -15.41 2.55 9.14
N ARG A 276 -14.78 2.24 8.01
CA ARG A 276 -14.19 3.26 7.11
C ARG A 276 -14.65 3.06 5.68
N LYS A 277 -14.75 4.14 4.92
CA LYS A 277 -15.02 4.14 3.48
C LYS A 277 -13.91 4.88 2.76
N ALA A 278 -13.41 4.29 1.67
CA ALA A 278 -12.46 4.95 0.80
C ALA A 278 -13.19 5.90 -0.16
N ALA A 279 -12.61 7.11 -0.33
CA ALA A 279 -12.97 8.04 -1.37
C ALA A 279 -11.79 8.20 -2.33
N HIS A 280 -12.09 8.30 -3.63
CA HIS A 280 -11.10 8.25 -4.70
C HIS A 280 -11.23 9.43 -5.65
N GLU A 281 -10.08 10.02 -6.00
CA GLU A 281 -9.90 10.72 -7.27
C GLU A 281 -9.36 9.72 -8.28
N ILE A 282 -9.97 9.62 -9.45
CA ILE A 282 -9.58 8.68 -10.50
C ILE A 282 -9.29 9.46 -11.78
N MET A 283 -8.08 9.34 -12.29
CA MET A 283 -7.65 9.87 -13.57
C MET A 283 -7.28 8.72 -14.50
N ILE A 284 -7.93 8.67 -15.66
CA ILE A 284 -7.59 7.77 -16.76
C ILE A 284 -6.74 8.53 -17.79
N CYS A 285 -5.67 7.94 -18.25
CA CYS A 285 -4.72 8.59 -19.15
C CYS A 285 -5.25 8.61 -20.60
N THR A 286 -6.31 9.38 -20.81
CA THR A 286 -6.86 9.64 -22.16
C THR A 286 -5.86 10.43 -23.01
N PRO A 287 -6.03 10.50 -24.35
CA PRO A 287 -5.19 11.34 -25.22
C PRO A 287 -5.08 12.80 -24.74
N ALA A 288 -6.15 13.36 -24.16
CA ALA A 288 -6.14 14.71 -23.62
C ALA A 288 -5.20 14.81 -22.38
N ILE A 289 -5.30 13.86 -21.44
CA ILE A 289 -4.42 13.81 -20.26
C ILE A 289 -2.96 13.59 -20.69
N ARG A 290 -2.69 12.69 -21.63
CA ARG A 290 -1.35 12.45 -22.18
C ARG A 290 -0.73 13.73 -22.73
N ASN A 291 -1.52 14.53 -23.46
CA ASN A 291 -1.07 15.81 -23.97
C ASN A 291 -0.74 16.82 -22.86
N LEU A 292 -1.57 16.90 -21.82
CA LEU A 292 -1.30 17.77 -20.66
C LEU A 292 0.00 17.40 -19.94
N ILE A 293 0.29 16.09 -19.80
CA ILE A 293 1.56 15.61 -19.22
C ILE A 293 2.74 16.07 -20.09
N ARG A 294 2.67 15.84 -21.40
CA ARG A 294 3.73 16.12 -22.35
C ARG A 294 4.05 17.61 -22.43
N GLU A 295 3.02 18.44 -22.39
CA GLU A 295 3.15 19.89 -22.48
C GLU A 295 3.38 20.58 -21.13
N ASP A 296 3.57 19.84 -20.04
CA ASP A 296 3.74 20.41 -18.68
C ASP A 296 2.56 21.27 -18.21
N LYS A 297 1.35 20.91 -18.63
CA LYS A 297 0.11 21.62 -18.28
C LYS A 297 -0.66 20.94 -17.13
N VAL A 298 0.06 20.51 -16.09
CA VAL A 298 -0.49 19.75 -14.96
C VAL A 298 -1.62 20.49 -14.25
N ALA A 299 -1.53 21.83 -14.19
CA ALA A 299 -2.58 22.67 -13.59
C ALA A 299 -3.98 22.51 -14.23
N GLN A 300 -4.04 22.06 -15.49
CA GLN A 300 -5.31 21.86 -16.21
C GLN A 300 -5.91 20.46 -15.98
N MET A 301 -5.17 19.53 -15.36
CA MET A 301 -5.64 18.15 -15.16
C MET A 301 -6.89 18.06 -14.33
N TYR A 302 -7.01 18.87 -13.28
CA TYR A 302 -8.21 18.84 -12.43
C TYR A 302 -9.50 19.07 -13.23
N SER A 303 -9.49 20.08 -14.13
CA SER A 303 -10.64 20.36 -14.99
C SER A 303 -10.92 19.22 -15.98
N ALA A 304 -9.86 18.59 -16.51
CA ALA A 304 -9.99 17.44 -17.40
C ALA A 304 -10.58 16.21 -16.67
N ILE A 305 -10.17 15.96 -15.42
CA ILE A 305 -10.73 14.91 -14.56
C ILE A 305 -12.20 15.20 -14.27
N GLN A 306 -12.52 16.44 -13.88
CA GLN A 306 -13.87 16.88 -13.52
C GLN A 306 -14.88 16.65 -14.65
N THR A 307 -14.48 16.87 -15.89
CA THR A 307 -15.31 16.70 -17.07
C THR A 307 -15.21 15.31 -17.70
N GLY A 308 -14.28 14.48 -17.24
CA GLY A 308 -13.96 13.19 -17.81
C GLY A 308 -14.81 12.01 -17.30
N ARG A 309 -15.98 12.24 -16.72
CA ARG A 309 -16.85 11.19 -16.15
C ARG A 309 -17.21 10.09 -17.18
N GLY A 310 -17.39 10.45 -18.45
CA GLY A 310 -17.65 9.48 -19.52
C GLY A 310 -16.52 8.48 -19.77
N SER A 311 -15.30 8.79 -19.32
CA SER A 311 -14.12 7.90 -19.37
C SER A 311 -13.83 7.24 -18.01
N GLY A 312 -14.75 7.28 -17.05
CA GLY A 312 -14.56 6.74 -15.71
C GLY A 312 -13.76 7.62 -14.75
N MET A 313 -13.40 8.84 -15.16
CA MET A 313 -12.71 9.78 -14.29
C MET A 313 -13.66 10.43 -13.30
N GLN A 314 -13.15 10.72 -12.10
CA GLN A 314 -13.85 11.51 -11.08
C GLN A 314 -12.87 12.28 -10.22
N THR A 315 -13.26 13.48 -9.78
CA THR A 315 -12.54 14.22 -8.74
C THR A 315 -12.86 13.66 -7.37
N LEU A 316 -11.98 13.94 -6.38
CA LEU A 316 -12.26 13.56 -4.99
C LEU A 316 -13.59 14.17 -4.50
N ASP A 317 -13.85 15.45 -4.82
CA ASP A 317 -15.07 16.14 -4.38
C ASP A 317 -16.34 15.53 -4.98
N GLN A 318 -16.30 15.10 -6.25
CA GLN A 318 -17.42 14.34 -6.85
C GLN A 318 -17.67 13.02 -6.12
N CYS A 319 -16.61 12.26 -5.81
CA CYS A 319 -16.72 11.02 -5.04
C CYS A 319 -17.29 11.29 -3.63
N LEU A 320 -16.78 12.30 -2.94
CA LEU A 320 -17.26 12.68 -1.61
C LEU A 320 -18.76 13.06 -1.63
N ARG A 321 -19.20 13.80 -2.64
CA ARG A 321 -20.62 14.18 -2.82
C ARG A 321 -21.49 12.94 -2.99
N ASP A 322 -21.09 12.02 -3.87
CA ASP A 322 -21.80 10.75 -4.08
C ASP A 322 -21.91 9.91 -2.78
N LEU A 323 -20.85 9.94 -1.93
CA LEU A 323 -20.85 9.23 -0.64
C LEU A 323 -21.76 9.91 0.41
N VAL A 324 -21.84 11.24 0.42
CA VAL A 324 -22.76 12.00 1.30
C VAL A 324 -24.20 11.75 0.86
N ASP A 325 -24.50 11.82 -0.44
CA ASP A 325 -25.86 11.60 -0.99
C ASP A 325 -26.36 10.18 -0.68
N LYS A 326 -25.45 9.19 -0.69
CA LYS A 326 -25.73 7.81 -0.26
C LYS A 326 -25.78 7.63 1.26
N LYS A 327 -25.57 8.70 2.05
CA LYS A 327 -25.52 8.67 3.53
C LYS A 327 -24.47 7.71 4.09
N LEU A 328 -23.40 7.46 3.36
CA LEU A 328 -22.30 6.60 3.79
C LEU A 328 -21.29 7.34 4.66
N ILE A 329 -21.13 8.66 4.46
CA ILE A 329 -20.31 9.56 5.26
C ILE A 329 -21.10 10.82 5.60
N THR A 330 -20.65 11.59 6.59
CA THR A 330 -21.28 12.89 6.93
C THR A 330 -20.71 14.02 6.07
N SER A 331 -21.44 15.13 5.93
CA SER A 331 -20.95 16.34 5.25
C SER A 331 -19.71 16.91 5.92
N GLU A 332 -19.61 16.87 7.24
CA GLU A 332 -18.45 17.33 7.99
C GLU A 332 -17.20 16.50 7.63
N ALA A 333 -17.33 15.17 7.60
CA ALA A 333 -16.24 14.28 7.22
C ALA A 333 -15.80 14.51 5.76
N ALA A 334 -16.75 14.78 4.85
CA ALA A 334 -16.45 15.13 3.47
C ALA A 334 -15.72 16.48 3.37
N SER A 335 -16.21 17.52 4.07
CA SER A 335 -15.61 18.85 4.11
C SER A 335 -14.15 18.85 4.56
N GLU A 336 -13.78 17.99 5.53
CA GLU A 336 -12.40 17.86 6.03
C GLU A 336 -11.41 17.35 4.95
N LYS A 337 -11.90 16.65 3.94
CA LYS A 337 -11.06 16.03 2.88
C LYS A 337 -11.24 16.68 1.52
N ALA A 338 -12.30 17.43 1.33
CA ALA A 338 -12.63 18.07 0.07
C ALA A 338 -11.60 19.13 -0.34
N LYS A 339 -11.41 19.28 -1.65
CA LYS A 339 -10.66 20.40 -2.23
C LYS A 339 -11.43 21.71 -2.08
N MET A 340 -12.77 21.64 -2.15
CA MET A 340 -13.70 22.78 -1.95
C MET A 340 -14.62 22.50 -0.75
N PRO A 341 -14.14 22.72 0.50
CA PRO A 341 -14.88 22.40 1.73
C PRO A 341 -16.26 23.07 1.83
N ASP A 342 -16.40 24.27 1.25
CA ASP A 342 -17.64 25.04 1.32
C ASP A 342 -18.81 24.37 0.57
N ASP A 343 -18.53 23.51 -0.39
CA ASP A 343 -19.53 22.74 -1.13
C ASP A 343 -20.24 21.67 -0.28
N PHE A 344 -19.75 21.42 0.94
CA PHE A 344 -20.25 20.39 1.86
C PHE A 344 -20.82 20.97 3.17
N LYS A 345 -20.95 22.29 3.28
CA LYS A 345 -21.55 22.98 4.43
C LYS A 345 -23.06 23.01 4.40
#